data_316fdf985fddd3880987dd6614005523
#
_entry.id   316fdf985fddd3880987dd6614005523
#
_cell.length_a   1.000
_cell.length_b   1.000
_cell.length_c   1.000
_cell.angle_alpha   90.00
_cell.angle_beta   90.00
_cell.angle_gamma   90.00
#
_symmetry.space_group_name_H-M   'P 1'
#
loop_
_entity.id
_entity.type
_entity.pdbx_description
1 polymer ?
#
loop_
_entity_poly.entity_id
_entity_poly.type
_entity_poly.pdbx_seq_one_letter_code
_entity_poly.pdbx_strand_id
1 'polypeptide(L)' 'MSQAFVKEAGANALVRSSRESAEGTAEVYRSIEPGYDFEVRQSRRGWMIARLRKDGAFDSWVEE' A
#
# COMPACT_ATOMS: atom_id res chain seq x y z
N MET A 1 -2.59 8.53 20.28
CA MET A 1 -3.38 8.04 19.21
C MET A 1 -2.95 6.64 18.85
N SER A 2 -3.87 5.83 18.64
CA SER A 2 -3.51 4.47 18.38
C SER A 2 -3.24 4.28 16.90
N GLN A 3 -2.22 3.55 16.65
CA GLN A 3 -1.89 3.13 15.35
C GLN A 3 -2.75 1.95 14.97
N ALA A 4 -3.32 2.00 13.83
CA ALA A 4 -3.97 0.83 13.32
C ALA A 4 -2.93 -0.27 13.20
N PHE A 5 -3.33 -1.49 13.54
CA PHE A 5 -2.43 -2.62 13.38
C PHE A 5 -2.07 -2.77 11.91
N VAL A 6 -0.77 -2.85 11.65
CA VAL A 6 -0.28 -3.00 10.29
C VAL A 6 0.55 -4.27 10.23
N LYS A 7 0.17 -5.18 9.34
CA LYS A 7 0.89 -6.42 9.18
C LYS A 7 2.27 -6.15 8.62
N GLU A 8 3.21 -6.96 9.02
CA GLU A 8 4.54 -6.85 8.48
C GLU A 8 4.56 -7.27 7.03
N ALA A 9 5.28 -6.52 6.21
CA ALA A 9 5.34 -6.82 4.79
C ALA A 9 6.21 -8.03 4.54
N GLY A 10 5.73 -8.90 3.65
CA GLY A 10 6.48 -10.10 3.29
C GLY A 10 7.53 -9.82 2.22
N ALA A 11 8.19 -10.87 1.78
CA ALA A 11 9.26 -10.77 0.80
C ALA A 11 8.74 -10.34 -0.56
N ASN A 12 7.46 -10.62 -0.85
CA ASN A 12 6.88 -10.32 -2.16
C ASN A 12 6.21 -8.95 -2.21
N ALA A 13 6.34 -8.15 -1.17
CA ALA A 13 5.74 -6.83 -1.17
C ALA A 13 6.29 -6.02 -2.33
N LEU A 14 5.42 -5.31 -3.02
CA LEU A 14 5.83 -4.44 -4.12
C LEU A 14 6.53 -3.22 -3.54
N VAL A 15 7.72 -2.92 -4.04
CA VAL A 15 8.52 -1.80 -3.56
C VAL A 15 8.95 -0.96 -4.75
N ARG A 16 8.81 0.35 -4.61
CA ARG A 16 9.25 1.29 -5.63
C ARG A 16 10.33 2.18 -5.08
N SER A 17 11.18 2.69 -5.97
CA SER A 17 12.33 3.50 -5.56
C SER A 17 11.95 4.95 -5.30
N SER A 18 10.78 5.40 -5.75
CA SER A 18 10.36 6.77 -5.53
C SER A 18 8.89 6.82 -5.19
N ARG A 19 8.51 7.89 -4.50
CA ARG A 19 7.12 8.11 -4.16
C ARG A 19 6.27 8.26 -5.41
N GLU A 20 6.80 8.98 -6.39
CA GLU A 20 6.06 9.21 -7.63
C GLU A 20 5.73 7.91 -8.34
N SER A 21 6.71 7.02 -8.41
CA SER A 21 6.50 5.72 -9.03
C SER A 21 5.46 4.91 -8.28
N ALA A 22 5.51 4.93 -6.94
CA ALA A 22 4.54 4.21 -6.14
C ALA A 22 3.15 4.80 -6.30
N GLU A 23 3.03 6.13 -6.38
CA GLU A 23 1.73 6.77 -6.56
C GLU A 23 1.11 6.36 -7.91
N GLY A 24 1.93 6.28 -8.95
CA GLY A 24 1.44 5.83 -10.25
C GLY A 24 0.90 4.41 -10.18
N THR A 25 1.60 3.53 -9.47
CA THR A 25 1.14 2.16 -9.31
C THR A 25 -0.13 2.11 -8.47
N ALA A 26 -0.21 2.93 -7.42
CA ALA A 26 -1.42 2.97 -6.58
C ALA A 26 -2.64 3.38 -7.40
N GLU A 27 -2.45 4.32 -8.34
CA GLU A 27 -3.55 4.73 -9.21
C GLU A 27 -4.09 3.56 -10.02
N VAL A 28 -3.20 2.73 -10.53
CA VAL A 28 -3.62 1.55 -11.28
C VAL A 28 -4.45 0.63 -10.41
N TYR A 29 -3.99 0.40 -9.18
CA TYR A 29 -4.73 -0.49 -8.29
C TYR A 29 -6.08 0.09 -7.88
N ARG A 30 -6.17 1.40 -7.71
CA ARG A 30 -7.46 2.03 -7.42
C ARG A 30 -8.46 1.78 -8.53
N SER A 31 -7.96 1.71 -9.74
CA SER A 31 -8.79 1.47 -10.92
C SER A 31 -9.26 0.02 -11.01
N ILE A 32 -8.39 -0.94 -10.66
CA ILE A 32 -8.74 -2.35 -10.83
C ILE A 32 -9.36 -2.98 -9.58
N GLU A 33 -9.21 -2.33 -8.42
CA GLU A 33 -9.79 -2.83 -7.18
C GLU A 33 -10.54 -1.70 -6.48
N PRO A 34 -11.66 -1.24 -7.05
CA PRO A 34 -12.36 -0.08 -6.48
C PRO A 34 -12.99 -0.31 -5.11
N GLY A 35 -13.03 -1.57 -4.66
CA GLY A 35 -13.53 -1.88 -3.33
C GLY A 35 -12.57 -1.56 -2.20
N TYR A 36 -11.34 -1.11 -2.53
CA TYR A 36 -10.33 -0.80 -1.54
C TYR A 36 -9.77 0.59 -1.78
N ASP A 37 -9.15 1.14 -0.75
CA ASP A 37 -8.34 2.33 -0.88
C ASP A 37 -6.88 1.92 -0.87
N PHE A 38 -6.02 2.75 -1.46
CA PHE A 38 -4.60 2.46 -1.55
C PHE A 38 -3.82 3.67 -1.12
N GLU A 39 -2.81 3.44 -0.27
CA GLU A 39 -2.02 4.52 0.29
C GLU A 39 -0.55 4.21 0.18
N VAL A 40 0.22 5.16 -0.37
CA VAL A 40 1.66 5.00 -0.50
C VAL A 40 2.32 5.31 0.84
N ARG A 41 3.24 4.45 1.25
CA ARG A 41 3.96 4.60 2.51
C ARG A 41 5.43 4.34 2.33
N GLN A 42 6.25 5.15 3.01
CA GLN A 42 7.69 4.97 2.97
C GLN A 42 8.11 3.93 4.00
N SER A 43 9.06 3.08 3.61
CA SER A 43 9.61 2.08 4.49
C SER A 43 11.11 2.02 4.28
N ARG A 44 11.79 1.17 5.05
CA ARG A 44 13.22 0.98 4.85
C ARG A 44 13.55 0.42 3.48
N ARG A 45 12.64 -0.36 2.92
CA ARG A 45 12.85 -0.96 1.60
C ARG A 45 12.61 0.03 0.48
N GLY A 46 11.88 1.10 0.73
CA GLY A 46 11.49 2.03 -0.29
C GLY A 46 10.03 2.40 -0.13
N TRP A 47 9.35 2.68 -1.24
CA TRP A 47 7.98 3.13 -1.21
C TRP A 47 7.05 1.96 -1.50
N MET A 48 6.14 1.71 -0.59
CA MET A 48 5.24 0.57 -0.66
C MET A 48 3.80 1.06 -0.70
N ILE A 49 2.88 0.16 -1.03
CA ILE A 49 1.47 0.53 -1.17
C ILE A 49 0.66 -0.31 -0.21
N ALA A 50 -0.04 0.35 0.71
CA ALA A 50 -0.94 -0.32 1.65
C ALA A 50 -2.33 -0.38 1.04
N ARG A 51 -2.94 -1.55 1.06
CA ARG A 51 -4.33 -1.72 0.67
C ARG A 51 -5.19 -1.59 1.90
N LEU A 52 -6.15 -0.69 1.86
CA LEU A 52 -7.00 -0.39 3.00
C LEU A 52 -8.45 -0.72 2.67
N ARG A 53 -9.16 -1.21 3.67
CA ARG A 53 -10.60 -1.38 3.53
C ARG A 53 -11.27 -0.01 3.50
N LYS A 54 -12.51 0.02 3.05
CA LYS A 54 -13.23 1.29 2.95
C LYS A 54 -13.42 1.98 4.29
N ASP A 55 -13.39 1.23 5.36
CA ASP A 55 -13.47 1.83 6.69
C ASP A 55 -12.12 2.36 7.18
N GLY A 56 -11.08 2.26 6.36
CA GLY A 56 -9.76 2.76 6.68
C GLY A 56 -8.84 1.74 7.34
N ALA A 57 -9.35 0.55 7.64
CA ALA A 57 -8.53 -0.47 8.29
C ALA A 57 -7.52 -1.06 7.31
N PHE A 58 -6.32 -1.31 7.79
CA PHE A 58 -5.29 -1.93 6.97
C PHE A 58 -5.69 -3.35 6.60
N ASP A 59 -5.61 -3.67 5.32
CA ASP A 59 -5.90 -5.00 4.83
C ASP A 59 -4.63 -5.78 4.55
N SER A 60 -3.79 -5.26 3.68
CA SER A 60 -2.59 -5.97 3.28
C SER A 60 -1.67 -5.02 2.52
N TRP A 61 -0.42 -5.45 2.34
CA TRP A 61 0.49 -4.75 1.44
C TRP A 61 0.27 -5.28 0.03
N VAL A 62 0.30 -4.38 -0.94
CA VAL A 62 0.24 -4.79 -2.33
C VAL A 62 1.48 -5.61 -2.64
N GLU A 63 1.31 -6.72 -3.35
CA GLU A 63 2.41 -7.62 -3.70
C GLU A 63 2.61 -7.67 -5.20
N GLU A 64 3.83 -8.03 -5.58
CA GLU A 64 4.15 -8.19 -6.99
C GLU A 64 3.49 -9.40 -7.58
#